data_c3ccca7dd051b7b10d347d01f3d9bc12
#
_entry.id   c3ccca7dd051b7b10d347d01f3d9bc12
#
_cell.length_a   1.000
_cell.length_b   1.000
_cell.length_c   1.000
_cell.angle_alpha   90.00
_cell.angle_beta   90.00
_cell.angle_gamma   90.00
#
_symmetry.space_group_name_H-M   'P 1'
#
loop_
_entity.id
_entity.type
_entity.pdbx_description
1 polymer ?
#
loop_
_entity_poly.entity_id
_entity_poly.type
_entity_poly.pdbx_seq_one_letter_code
_entity_poly.pdbx_strand_id
1 'polypeptide(L)'
;MKHDIASLVTLYLDPDPKVHEAVEKHILERGEQVVPFLDQVRSTTRVPEEKARLDRILLDVTYPGLYEDFTLLATEGLHSLELLEKAVLMVSRLEDPTLRLDWVSDKLDGFANVVRDRLTDLYTPDRQMKQLIGYVF
;
A
#
# COMPACT_ATOMS: atom_id res chain seq x y z
N MET A 1 -13.39 17.14 -17.42
CA MET A 1 -12.32 16.28 -16.87
C MET A 1 -12.77 15.47 -15.64
N LYS A 2 -13.29 16.04 -14.54
CA LYS A 2 -13.74 15.26 -13.37
C LYS A 2 -14.94 14.34 -13.65
N HIS A 3 -15.91 14.79 -14.46
CA HIS A 3 -17.06 13.95 -14.85
C HIS A 3 -16.66 12.73 -15.68
N ASP A 4 -15.61 12.86 -16.47
CA ASP A 4 -15.08 11.79 -17.32
C ASP A 4 -14.49 10.64 -16.48
N ILE A 5 -13.72 10.96 -15.42
CA ILE A 5 -13.13 9.97 -14.54
C ILE A 5 -14.19 9.24 -13.69
N ALA A 6 -15.18 9.97 -13.16
CA ALA A 6 -16.27 9.35 -12.40
C ALA A 6 -17.08 8.37 -13.25
N SER A 7 -17.32 8.72 -14.51
CA SER A 7 -17.99 7.84 -15.48
C SER A 7 -17.16 6.58 -15.79
N LEU A 8 -15.84 6.71 -15.92
CA LEU A 8 -14.92 5.57 -16.11
C LEU A 8 -14.99 4.59 -14.93
N VAL A 9 -14.97 5.10 -13.71
CA VAL A 9 -15.04 4.24 -12.52
C VAL A 9 -16.39 3.51 -12.43
N THR A 10 -17.47 4.16 -12.81
CA THR A 10 -18.80 3.52 -12.87
C THR A 10 -18.83 2.41 -13.92
N LEU A 11 -18.26 2.66 -15.11
CA LEU A 11 -18.18 1.67 -16.19
C LEU A 11 -17.23 0.50 -15.86
N TYR A 12 -16.26 0.71 -14.99
CA TYR A 12 -15.36 -0.36 -14.53
C TYR A 12 -16.12 -1.48 -13.79
N LEU A 13 -17.22 -1.15 -13.14
CA LEU A 13 -18.07 -2.11 -12.45
C LEU A 13 -19.13 -2.75 -13.36
N ASP A 14 -19.17 -2.39 -14.66
CA ASP A 14 -20.08 -3.01 -15.63
C ASP A 14 -19.81 -4.52 -15.73
N PRO A 15 -20.85 -5.36 -15.78
CA PRO A 15 -20.70 -6.81 -15.88
C PRO A 15 -20.20 -7.28 -17.26
N ASP A 16 -20.23 -6.42 -18.30
CA ASP A 16 -19.75 -6.79 -19.64
C ASP A 16 -18.21 -6.86 -19.65
N PRO A 17 -17.60 -8.04 -19.91
CA PRO A 17 -16.16 -8.21 -19.93
C PRO A 17 -15.41 -7.30 -20.90
N LYS A 18 -16.03 -6.98 -22.06
CA LYS A 18 -15.41 -6.12 -23.06
C LYS A 18 -15.36 -4.66 -22.62
N VAL A 19 -16.43 -4.21 -21.95
CA VAL A 19 -16.47 -2.87 -21.35
C VAL A 19 -15.43 -2.78 -20.24
N HIS A 20 -15.39 -3.80 -19.38
CA HIS A 20 -14.44 -3.87 -18.26
C HIS A 20 -12.99 -3.76 -18.75
N GLU A 21 -12.56 -4.59 -19.70
CA GLU A 21 -11.19 -4.59 -20.24
C GLU A 21 -10.80 -3.24 -20.87
N ALA A 22 -11.69 -2.64 -21.65
CA ALA A 22 -11.44 -1.34 -22.27
C ALA A 22 -11.30 -0.22 -21.23
N VAL A 23 -12.15 -0.23 -20.20
CA VAL A 23 -12.15 0.77 -19.12
C VAL A 23 -10.93 0.59 -18.21
N GLU A 24 -10.55 -0.65 -17.86
CA GLU A 24 -9.36 -0.97 -17.08
C GLU A 24 -8.10 -0.34 -17.70
N LYS A 25 -7.92 -0.52 -19.00
CA LYS A 25 -6.81 0.10 -19.73
C LYS A 25 -6.79 1.62 -19.59
N HIS A 26 -7.95 2.27 -19.74
CA HIS A 26 -8.04 3.73 -19.60
C HIS A 26 -7.80 4.20 -18.17
N ILE A 27 -8.20 3.44 -17.16
CA ILE A 27 -7.89 3.72 -15.75
C ILE A 27 -6.38 3.67 -15.52
N LEU A 28 -5.72 2.61 -15.99
CA LEU A 28 -4.26 2.46 -15.85
C LEU A 28 -3.49 3.58 -16.58
N GLU A 29 -3.94 3.99 -17.77
CA GLU A 29 -3.36 5.11 -18.50
C GLU A 29 -3.48 6.47 -17.75
N ARG A 30 -4.53 6.66 -16.94
CA ARG A 30 -4.74 7.86 -16.13
C ARG A 30 -3.90 7.88 -14.84
N GLY A 31 -3.43 6.72 -14.40
CA GLY A 31 -2.57 6.57 -13.23
C GLY A 31 -3.22 7.11 -11.94
N GLU A 32 -2.43 7.74 -11.09
CA GLU A 32 -2.86 8.20 -9.76
C GLU A 32 -4.04 9.19 -9.75
N GLN A 33 -4.36 9.82 -10.88
CA GLN A 33 -5.48 10.78 -10.96
C GLN A 33 -6.85 10.12 -10.70
N VAL A 34 -6.96 8.81 -10.91
CA VAL A 34 -8.20 8.06 -10.68
C VAL A 34 -8.37 7.57 -9.23
N VAL A 35 -7.28 7.53 -8.46
CA VAL A 35 -7.25 6.95 -7.09
C VAL A 35 -8.35 7.53 -6.18
N PRO A 36 -8.55 8.87 -6.07
CA PRO A 36 -9.59 9.42 -5.20
C PRO A 36 -11.00 8.96 -5.58
N PHE A 37 -11.26 8.75 -6.88
CA PHE A 37 -12.58 8.32 -7.37
C PHE A 37 -12.79 6.84 -7.13
N LEU A 38 -11.77 6.00 -7.38
CA LEU A 38 -11.80 4.57 -7.09
C LEU A 38 -12.01 4.35 -5.59
N ASP A 39 -11.29 5.05 -4.73
CA ASP A 39 -11.40 4.92 -3.27
C ASP A 39 -12.77 5.39 -2.75
N GLN A 40 -13.32 6.45 -3.32
CA GLN A 40 -14.68 6.90 -3.00
C GLN A 40 -15.72 5.82 -3.33
N VAL A 41 -15.65 5.20 -4.51
CA VAL A 41 -16.59 4.14 -4.90
C VAL A 41 -16.37 2.90 -4.04
N ARG A 42 -15.10 2.52 -3.78
CA ARG A 42 -14.72 1.41 -2.90
C ARG A 42 -15.30 1.56 -1.49
N SER A 43 -15.25 2.77 -0.93
CA SER A 43 -15.75 3.04 0.42
C SER A 43 -17.28 2.99 0.53
N THR A 44 -17.98 3.19 -0.57
CA THR A 44 -19.46 3.20 -0.63
C THR A 44 -20.06 1.90 -1.11
N THR A 45 -19.31 1.08 -1.86
CA THR A 45 -19.82 -0.21 -2.36
C THR A 45 -19.96 -1.23 -1.23
N ARG A 46 -21.09 -1.98 -1.27
CA ARG A 46 -21.40 -3.05 -0.31
C ARG A 46 -21.27 -4.45 -0.91
N VAL A 47 -20.98 -4.52 -2.19
CA VAL A 47 -20.86 -5.78 -2.94
C VAL A 47 -19.41 -6.26 -2.84
N PRO A 48 -19.14 -7.42 -2.20
CA PRO A 48 -17.78 -7.91 -1.98
C PRO A 48 -16.97 -8.07 -3.27
N GLU A 49 -17.61 -8.55 -4.34
CA GLU A 49 -16.97 -8.77 -5.64
C GLU A 49 -16.55 -7.45 -6.30
N GLU A 50 -17.38 -6.42 -6.22
CA GLU A 50 -17.05 -5.08 -6.71
C GLU A 50 -15.91 -4.47 -5.90
N LYS A 51 -15.94 -4.63 -4.58
CA LYS A 51 -14.88 -4.16 -3.70
C LYS A 51 -13.55 -4.82 -4.04
N ALA A 52 -13.53 -6.15 -4.23
CA ALA A 52 -12.34 -6.89 -4.62
C ALA A 52 -11.77 -6.42 -5.98
N ARG A 53 -12.63 -6.09 -6.96
CA ARG A 53 -12.20 -5.51 -8.24
C ARG A 53 -11.59 -4.12 -8.05
N LEU A 54 -12.20 -3.27 -7.22
CA LEU A 54 -11.68 -1.94 -6.92
C LEU A 54 -10.36 -2.00 -6.16
N ASP A 55 -10.20 -2.92 -5.21
CA ASP A 55 -8.94 -3.14 -4.50
C ASP A 55 -7.83 -3.53 -5.48
N ARG A 56 -8.13 -4.42 -6.43
CA ARG A 56 -7.19 -4.86 -7.45
C ARG A 56 -6.72 -3.71 -8.33
N ILE A 57 -7.65 -2.97 -8.95
CA ILE A 57 -7.27 -1.86 -9.84
C ILE A 57 -6.56 -0.73 -9.09
N LEU A 58 -6.91 -0.49 -7.82
CA LEU A 58 -6.19 0.44 -6.97
C LEU A 58 -4.73 0.02 -6.77
N LEU A 59 -4.48 -1.28 -6.51
CA LEU A 59 -3.12 -1.81 -6.43
C LEU A 59 -2.36 -1.63 -7.76
N ASP A 60 -2.99 -1.99 -8.87
CA ASP A 60 -2.36 -1.88 -10.20
C ASP A 60 -2.00 -0.42 -10.55
N VAL A 61 -2.83 0.54 -10.13
CA VAL A 61 -2.58 1.97 -10.33
C VAL A 61 -1.52 2.53 -9.38
N THR A 62 -1.60 2.14 -8.10
CA THR A 62 -0.75 2.73 -7.05
C THR A 62 0.58 2.00 -6.87
N TYR A 63 0.67 0.75 -7.32
CA TYR A 63 1.88 -0.06 -7.24
C TYR A 63 2.03 -1.00 -8.45
N PRO A 64 2.28 -0.46 -9.64
CA PRO A 64 2.36 -1.27 -10.87
C PRO A 64 3.47 -2.33 -10.87
N GLY A 65 4.49 -2.21 -9.99
CA GLY A 65 5.58 -3.18 -9.84
C GLY A 65 5.41 -4.18 -8.69
N LEU A 66 4.23 -4.28 -8.09
CA LEU A 66 4.02 -5.10 -6.89
C LEU A 66 4.35 -6.58 -7.11
N TYR A 67 3.93 -7.15 -8.23
CA TYR A 67 4.16 -8.56 -8.54
C TYR A 67 5.64 -8.86 -8.76
N GLU A 68 6.35 -8.01 -9.48
CA GLU A 68 7.78 -8.09 -9.72
C GLU A 68 8.57 -8.00 -8.42
N ASP A 69 8.20 -7.07 -7.57
CA ASP A 69 8.82 -6.89 -6.25
C ASP A 69 8.59 -8.08 -5.33
N PHE A 70 7.39 -8.67 -5.31
CA PHE A 70 7.15 -9.92 -4.59
C PHE A 70 7.98 -11.08 -5.13
N THR A 71 8.07 -11.21 -6.44
CA THR A 71 8.87 -12.26 -7.09
C THR A 71 10.35 -12.11 -6.73
N LEU A 72 10.85 -10.87 -6.73
CA LEU A 72 12.23 -10.56 -6.34
C LEU A 72 12.48 -10.96 -4.88
N LEU A 73 11.63 -10.54 -3.96
CA LEU A 73 11.76 -10.89 -2.54
C LEU A 73 11.66 -12.39 -2.29
N ALA A 74 10.81 -13.10 -3.04
CA ALA A 74 10.68 -14.56 -2.93
C ALA A 74 11.94 -15.28 -3.43
N THR A 75 12.65 -14.71 -4.42
CA THR A 75 13.85 -15.32 -5.02
C THR A 75 15.11 -14.98 -4.21
N GLU A 76 15.25 -13.73 -3.78
CA GLU A 76 16.44 -13.27 -3.03
C GLU A 76 16.35 -13.59 -1.54
N GLY A 77 15.14 -13.69 -0.99
CA GLY A 77 14.91 -13.91 0.43
C GLY A 77 15.01 -12.64 1.27
N LEU A 78 14.67 -12.77 2.56
CA LEU A 78 14.65 -11.67 3.53
C LEU A 78 15.93 -11.66 4.38
N HIS A 79 17.06 -11.33 3.77
CA HIS A 79 18.37 -11.39 4.43
C HIS A 79 18.86 -10.02 4.98
N SER A 80 18.09 -8.96 4.83
CA SER A 80 18.37 -7.66 5.43
C SER A 80 17.13 -7.04 6.07
N LEU A 81 17.33 -6.11 7.01
CA LEU A 81 16.23 -5.37 7.64
C LEU A 81 15.47 -4.52 6.64
N GLU A 82 16.15 -3.97 5.65
CA GLU A 82 15.53 -3.18 4.57
C GLU A 82 14.58 -4.01 3.72
N LEU A 83 14.99 -5.24 3.36
CA LEU A 83 14.13 -6.17 2.62
C LEU A 83 12.94 -6.63 3.45
N LEU A 84 13.14 -6.82 4.76
CA LEU A 84 12.06 -7.17 5.67
C LEU A 84 11.04 -6.01 5.79
N GLU A 85 11.51 -4.77 5.96
CA GLU A 85 10.65 -3.58 5.98
C GLU A 85 9.87 -3.46 4.68
N LYS A 86 10.55 -3.56 3.53
CA LYS A 86 9.90 -3.55 2.22
C LYS A 86 8.81 -4.61 2.12
N ALA A 87 9.09 -5.84 2.53
CA ALA A 87 8.12 -6.93 2.49
C ALA A 87 6.89 -6.64 3.36
N VAL A 88 7.08 -6.15 4.58
CA VAL A 88 5.98 -5.79 5.49
C VAL A 88 5.12 -4.67 4.90
N LEU A 89 5.74 -3.62 4.35
CA LEU A 89 5.03 -2.51 3.72
C LEU A 89 4.23 -2.97 2.49
N MET A 90 4.79 -3.88 1.68
CA MET A 90 4.08 -4.47 0.53
C MET A 90 2.84 -5.25 0.98
N VAL A 91 2.97 -6.09 2.01
CA VAL A 91 1.82 -6.83 2.57
C VAL A 91 0.76 -5.87 3.13
N SER A 92 1.18 -4.82 3.84
CA SER A 92 0.26 -3.80 4.35
C SER A 92 -0.52 -3.11 3.23
N ARG A 93 0.09 -2.92 2.07
CA ARG A 93 -0.57 -2.34 0.90
C ARG A 93 -1.59 -3.26 0.24
N LEU A 94 -1.47 -4.57 0.40
CA LEU A 94 -2.51 -5.51 -0.02
C LEU A 94 -3.81 -5.33 0.80
N GLU A 95 -3.67 -4.97 2.08
CA GLU A 95 -4.81 -4.66 2.96
C GLU A 95 -5.42 -3.29 2.64
N ASP A 96 -4.55 -2.29 2.42
CA ASP A 96 -4.95 -0.93 2.06
C ASP A 96 -4.18 -0.44 0.83
N PRO A 97 -4.76 -0.58 -0.38
CA PRO A 97 -4.15 -0.14 -1.64
C PRO A 97 -3.82 1.36 -1.70
N THR A 98 -4.44 2.16 -0.85
CA THR A 98 -4.20 3.62 -0.79
C THR A 98 -3.09 4.01 0.18
N LEU A 99 -2.53 3.04 0.92
CA LEU A 99 -1.46 3.27 1.88
C LEU A 99 -0.23 3.89 1.21
N ARG A 100 0.18 5.05 1.69
CA ARG A 100 1.40 5.72 1.22
C ARG A 100 2.61 5.13 1.92
N LEU A 101 3.36 4.29 1.21
CA LEU A 101 4.52 3.58 1.75
C LEU A 101 5.64 4.55 2.17
N ASP A 102 5.88 5.61 1.39
CA ASP A 102 6.82 6.69 1.71
C ASP A 102 6.50 7.33 3.06
N TRP A 103 5.23 7.68 3.29
CA TRP A 103 4.80 8.26 4.57
C TRP A 103 4.98 7.29 5.74
N VAL A 104 4.70 6.00 5.56
CA VAL A 104 4.89 4.98 6.61
C VAL A 104 6.37 4.83 6.93
N SER A 105 7.23 4.70 5.92
CA SER A 105 8.69 4.60 6.10
C SER A 105 9.25 5.83 6.84
N ASP A 106 8.87 7.05 6.44
CA ASP A 106 9.26 8.29 7.11
C ASP A 106 8.82 8.31 8.60
N LYS A 107 7.63 7.76 8.90
CA LYS A 107 7.16 7.66 10.29
C LYS A 107 7.95 6.64 11.10
N LEU A 108 8.28 5.50 10.51
CA LEU A 108 9.12 4.48 11.15
C LEU A 108 10.53 5.03 11.42
N ASP A 109 11.13 5.72 10.48
CA ASP A 109 12.43 6.37 10.63
C ASP A 109 12.40 7.46 11.71
N GLY A 110 11.37 8.30 11.71
CA GLY A 110 11.17 9.31 12.74
C GLY A 110 11.04 8.69 14.13
N PHE A 111 10.30 7.61 14.26
CA PHE A 111 10.16 6.85 15.50
C PHE A 111 11.49 6.21 15.93
N ALA A 112 12.20 5.57 15.01
CA ALA A 112 13.50 4.96 15.26
C ALA A 112 14.54 6.00 15.75
N ASN A 113 14.54 7.21 15.17
CA ASN A 113 15.41 8.28 15.62
C ASN A 113 15.09 8.76 17.04
N VAL A 114 13.80 8.95 17.37
CA VAL A 114 13.38 9.32 18.74
C VAL A 114 13.82 8.27 19.77
N VAL A 115 13.67 6.98 19.41
CA VAL A 115 14.10 5.88 20.28
C VAL A 115 15.61 5.87 20.41
N ARG A 116 16.35 6.02 19.31
CA ARG A 116 17.82 6.07 19.30
C ARG A 116 18.38 7.17 20.19
N ASP A 117 17.82 8.38 20.14
CA ASP A 117 18.24 9.53 20.94
C ASP A 117 18.05 9.30 22.45
N ARG A 118 17.11 8.40 22.80
CA ARG A 118 16.83 8.05 24.20
C ARG A 118 17.57 6.81 24.69
N LEU A 119 18.08 5.97 23.77
CA LEU A 119 18.96 4.86 24.08
C LEU A 119 20.38 5.39 24.24
N THR A 120 20.83 5.54 25.45
CA THR A 120 22.19 5.99 25.74
C THR A 120 23.14 4.79 25.83
N ASP A 121 24.41 5.00 25.43
CA ASP A 121 25.47 3.97 25.48
C ASP A 121 25.76 3.44 26.91
N LEU A 122 25.23 4.13 27.91
CA LEU A 122 25.36 3.74 29.32
C LEU A 122 24.40 2.60 29.72
N TYR A 123 23.42 2.26 28.90
CA TYR A 123 22.48 1.18 29.18
C TYR A 123 23.02 -0.17 28.76
N THR A 124 22.85 -1.14 29.65
CA THR A 124 23.08 -2.55 29.29
C THR A 124 22.03 -2.99 28.24
N PRO A 125 22.32 -4.01 27.41
CA PRO A 125 21.37 -4.53 26.42
C PRO A 125 19.98 -4.83 27.00
N ASP A 126 19.90 -5.37 28.23
CA ASP A 126 18.63 -5.65 28.89
C ASP A 126 17.82 -4.38 29.22
N ARG A 127 18.50 -3.30 29.60
CA ARG A 127 17.83 -2.01 29.83
C ARG A 127 17.38 -1.34 28.56
N GLN A 128 18.19 -1.43 27.51
CA GLN A 128 17.83 -0.94 26.19
C GLN A 128 16.60 -1.68 25.64
N MET A 129 16.57 -3.01 25.79
CA MET A 129 15.43 -3.83 25.38
C MET A 129 14.16 -3.48 26.15
N LYS A 130 14.24 -3.31 27.49
CA LYS A 130 13.09 -2.91 28.31
C LYS A 130 12.57 -1.52 27.93
N GLN A 131 13.45 -0.61 27.58
CA GLN A 131 13.06 0.73 27.16
C GLN A 131 12.37 0.71 25.77
N LEU A 132 12.89 -0.09 24.84
CA LEU A 132 12.27 -0.32 23.54
C LEU A 132 10.86 -0.89 23.69
N ILE A 133 10.68 -1.92 24.51
CA ILE A 133 9.36 -2.54 24.76
C ILE A 133 8.39 -1.51 25.34
N GLY A 134 8.82 -0.67 26.27
CA GLY A 134 7.99 0.38 26.85
C GLY A 134 7.61 1.52 25.89
N TYR A 135 8.21 1.57 24.68
CA TYR A 135 7.84 2.51 23.62
C TYR A 135 6.84 1.93 22.63
N VAL A 136 6.86 0.61 22.44
CA VAL A 136 6.04 -0.06 21.42
C VAL A 136 4.71 -0.51 21.99
N PHE A 137 4.64 -0.77 23.29
CA PHE A 137 3.47 -1.27 24.03
C PHE A 137 3.14 -0.39 25.24
#